data_02ac65548b59fad7d637680e1d715473
#
_entry.id   02ac65548b59fad7d637680e1d715473
#
_cell.length_a   1.000
_cell.length_b   1.000
_cell.length_c   1.000
_cell.angle_alpha   90.00
_cell.angle_beta   90.00
_cell.angle_gamma   90.00
#
_symmetry.space_group_name_H-M   'P 1'
#
loop_
_entity.id
_entity.type
_entity.pdbx_description
1 polymer ?
#
loop_
_entity_poly.entity_id
_entity_poly.type
_entity_poly.pdbx_seq_one_letter_code
_entity_poly.pdbx_strand_id
1 'polypeptide(L)'
;MGATPVFITGGTGYVGRPLIVALLERGHGVHALVRPGSEARLPHGAEPVLGNALDEETFASEVPPASTVVHLVGTPHPNPRKATEFIQVDLRSIRATVTAARRANVRHLVYVSVAHPAPIMKAYIAARQQGEALVEAAGMPATILRPWYVLGPGHYWPYLLVPAYAILRGLRQTRAGAERLWLVTRAAMVGALVRAVETPPAAGVRILGVPEIRRGLAA
;
A
#
# COMPACT_ATOMS: atom_id res chain seq x y z
N MET A 1 21.73 7.33 -8.54
CA MET A 1 20.88 6.25 -9.02
C MET A 1 19.89 6.86 -10.00
N GLY A 2 19.73 6.31 -11.21
CA GLY A 2 18.81 6.85 -12.22
C GLY A 2 17.36 6.80 -11.71
N ALA A 3 16.58 7.84 -12.04
CA ALA A 3 15.15 7.91 -11.71
C ALA A 3 14.42 6.70 -12.33
N THR A 4 13.90 5.82 -11.49
CA THR A 4 13.12 4.66 -11.95
C THR A 4 11.67 5.08 -12.08
N PRO A 5 10.98 4.75 -13.19
CA PRO A 5 9.57 5.03 -13.31
C PRO A 5 8.77 4.25 -12.24
N VAL A 6 7.77 4.91 -11.67
CA VAL A 6 6.89 4.35 -10.65
C VAL A 6 5.46 4.41 -11.16
N PHE A 7 4.80 3.24 -11.22
CA PHE A 7 3.40 3.14 -11.55
C PHE A 7 2.55 2.97 -10.29
N ILE A 8 1.56 3.83 -10.08
CA ILE A 8 0.79 3.85 -8.82
C ILE A 8 -0.70 3.61 -9.09
N THR A 9 -1.27 2.58 -8.46
CA THR A 9 -2.72 2.43 -8.37
C THR A 9 -3.23 3.02 -7.04
N GLY A 10 -4.34 3.76 -7.07
CA GLY A 10 -4.85 4.45 -5.88
C GLY A 10 -4.16 5.78 -5.57
N GLY A 11 -3.52 6.40 -6.56
CA GLY A 11 -2.76 7.65 -6.44
C GLY A 11 -3.57 8.86 -5.95
N THR A 12 -4.88 8.90 -6.18
CA THR A 12 -5.78 9.98 -5.70
C THR A 12 -6.21 9.81 -4.24
N GLY A 13 -5.80 8.71 -3.59
CA GLY A 13 -6.21 8.36 -2.24
C GLY A 13 -5.44 9.08 -1.12
N TYR A 14 -5.81 8.75 0.13
CA TYR A 14 -5.28 9.34 1.36
C TYR A 14 -3.75 9.21 1.52
N VAL A 15 -3.21 8.06 1.14
CA VAL A 15 -1.76 7.80 1.16
C VAL A 15 -1.12 8.07 -0.21
N GLY A 16 -1.89 7.87 -1.30
CA GLY A 16 -1.37 7.98 -2.67
C GLY A 16 -0.92 9.39 -3.04
N ARG A 17 -1.73 10.40 -2.74
CA ARG A 17 -1.36 11.81 -3.06
C ARG A 17 -0.04 12.25 -2.40
N PRO A 18 0.15 12.13 -1.07
CA PRO A 18 1.44 12.50 -0.46
C PRO A 18 2.60 11.60 -0.89
N LEU A 19 2.36 10.34 -1.25
CA LEU A 19 3.39 9.48 -1.81
C LEU A 19 3.86 9.99 -3.17
N ILE A 20 2.93 10.36 -4.06
CA ILE A 20 3.27 10.93 -5.38
C ILE A 20 4.14 12.17 -5.22
N VAL A 21 3.75 13.12 -4.35
CA VAL A 21 4.54 14.32 -4.08
C VAL A 21 5.96 13.94 -3.63
N ALA A 22 6.07 13.05 -2.65
CA ALA A 22 7.37 12.66 -2.11
C ALA A 22 8.27 11.93 -3.13
N LEU A 23 7.70 11.20 -4.09
CA LEU A 23 8.45 10.54 -5.16
C LEU A 23 8.89 11.54 -6.24
N LEU A 24 8.03 12.48 -6.63
CA LEU A 24 8.37 13.54 -7.58
C LEU A 24 9.49 14.45 -7.04
N GLU A 25 9.44 14.82 -5.76
CA GLU A 25 10.50 15.59 -5.08
C GLU A 25 11.85 14.87 -5.08
N ARG A 26 11.86 13.55 -5.22
CA ARG A 26 13.06 12.71 -5.34
C ARG A 26 13.47 12.42 -6.79
N GLY A 27 12.79 13.03 -7.76
CA GLY A 27 13.10 12.91 -9.18
C GLY A 27 12.59 11.63 -9.84
N HIS A 28 11.67 10.89 -9.21
CA HIS A 28 11.02 9.75 -9.87
C HIS A 28 9.97 10.22 -10.88
N GLY A 29 9.92 9.60 -12.06
CA GLY A 29 8.77 9.70 -12.96
C GLY A 29 7.59 8.91 -12.38
N VAL A 30 6.42 9.53 -12.23
CA VAL A 30 5.25 8.90 -11.60
C VAL A 30 4.09 8.84 -12.58
N HIS A 31 3.70 7.61 -12.95
CA HIS A 31 2.47 7.31 -13.69
C HIS A 31 1.39 6.85 -12.70
N ALA A 32 0.24 7.49 -12.70
CA ALA A 32 -0.80 7.21 -11.71
C ALA A 32 -2.11 6.80 -12.37
N LEU A 33 -2.53 5.54 -12.10
CA LEU A 33 -3.80 5.03 -12.59
C LEU A 33 -4.97 5.77 -11.93
N VAL A 34 -5.82 6.36 -12.74
CA VAL A 34 -7.00 7.10 -12.33
C VAL A 34 -8.22 6.74 -13.18
N ARG A 35 -9.39 6.80 -12.58
CA ARG A 35 -10.65 6.71 -13.33
C ARG A 35 -10.86 7.99 -14.15
N PRO A 36 -11.44 7.90 -15.35
CA PRO A 36 -11.83 9.08 -16.11
C PRO A 36 -12.58 10.12 -15.25
N GLY A 37 -12.19 11.38 -15.38
CA GLY A 37 -12.73 12.50 -14.59
C GLY A 37 -12.11 12.66 -13.19
N SER A 38 -11.08 11.89 -12.84
CA SER A 38 -10.38 12.01 -11.55
C SER A 38 -8.96 12.58 -11.69
N GLU A 39 -8.53 12.97 -12.88
CA GLU A 39 -7.18 13.42 -13.20
C GLU A 39 -6.75 14.65 -12.39
N ALA A 40 -7.67 15.62 -12.29
CA ALA A 40 -7.44 16.86 -11.52
C ALA A 40 -7.18 16.63 -10.01
N ARG A 41 -7.42 15.42 -9.51
CA ARG A 41 -7.14 15.05 -8.12
C ARG A 41 -5.70 14.61 -7.89
N LEU A 42 -4.93 14.37 -8.97
CA LEU A 42 -3.51 14.03 -8.86
C LEU A 42 -2.67 15.25 -8.49
N PRO A 43 -1.58 15.07 -7.76
CA PRO A 43 -0.55 16.09 -7.61
C PRO A 43 0.02 16.50 -8.99
N HIS A 44 0.36 17.78 -9.12
CA HIS A 44 1.03 18.30 -10.32
C HIS A 44 2.36 17.56 -10.55
N GLY A 45 2.66 17.23 -11.80
CA GLY A 45 3.87 16.48 -12.19
C GLY A 45 3.68 14.97 -12.29
N ALA A 46 2.56 14.42 -11.79
CA ALA A 46 2.23 13.02 -12.03
C ALA A 46 1.52 12.86 -13.38
N GLU A 47 1.89 11.85 -14.14
CA GLU A 47 1.27 11.49 -15.42
C GLU A 47 0.01 10.64 -15.19
N PRO A 48 -1.19 11.10 -15.58
CA PRO A 48 -2.40 10.33 -15.43
C PRO A 48 -2.46 9.20 -16.46
N VAL A 49 -2.72 7.99 -15.99
CA VAL A 49 -3.09 6.84 -16.82
C VAL A 49 -4.57 6.56 -16.61
N LEU A 50 -5.36 6.65 -17.67
CA LEU A 50 -6.80 6.41 -17.58
C LEU A 50 -7.11 4.93 -17.58
N GLY A 51 -7.89 4.47 -16.58
CA GLY A 51 -8.28 3.06 -16.51
C GLY A 51 -9.03 2.72 -15.23
N ASN A 52 -9.35 1.44 -15.11
CA ASN A 52 -10.05 0.88 -13.97
C ASN A 52 -9.16 -0.11 -13.24
N ALA A 53 -8.79 0.17 -12.00
CA ALA A 53 -7.94 -0.70 -11.19
C ALA A 53 -8.51 -2.11 -10.94
N LEU A 54 -9.78 -2.35 -11.26
CA LEU A 54 -10.44 -3.66 -11.17
C LEU A 54 -10.37 -4.48 -12.45
N ASP A 55 -9.76 -3.91 -13.52
CA ASP A 55 -9.72 -4.50 -14.86
C ASP A 55 -8.38 -4.16 -15.51
N GLU A 56 -7.47 -5.15 -15.53
CA GLU A 56 -6.11 -4.97 -16.04
C GLU A 56 -6.05 -4.65 -17.54
N GLU A 57 -7.04 -5.05 -18.33
CA GLU A 57 -7.04 -4.79 -19.76
C GLU A 57 -7.13 -3.28 -20.07
N THR A 58 -7.62 -2.49 -19.11
CA THR A 58 -7.75 -1.04 -19.27
C THR A 58 -6.45 -0.26 -19.02
N PHE A 59 -5.39 -0.90 -18.48
CA PHE A 59 -4.18 -0.17 -18.08
C PHE A 59 -2.86 -0.97 -18.21
N ALA A 60 -2.91 -2.28 -18.48
CA ALA A 60 -1.70 -3.11 -18.44
C ALA A 60 -0.65 -2.66 -19.47
N SER A 61 -1.06 -2.15 -20.63
CA SER A 61 -0.17 -1.62 -21.69
C SER A 61 0.56 -0.33 -21.27
N GLU A 62 0.01 0.39 -20.31
CA GLU A 62 0.54 1.66 -19.82
C GLU A 62 1.51 1.50 -18.64
N VAL A 63 1.67 0.28 -18.12
CA VAL A 63 2.66 0.02 -17.06
C VAL A 63 4.06 0.01 -17.65
N PRO A 64 4.95 0.96 -17.27
CA PRO A 64 6.29 1.00 -17.86
C PRO A 64 7.09 -0.26 -17.51
N PRO A 65 7.79 -0.88 -18.49
CA PRO A 65 8.66 -2.02 -18.22
C PRO A 65 9.78 -1.64 -17.23
N ALA A 66 10.28 -2.60 -16.50
CA ALA A 66 11.31 -2.42 -15.45
C ALA A 66 10.99 -1.35 -14.38
N SER A 67 9.74 -0.90 -14.30
CA SER A 67 9.25 0.05 -13.28
C SER A 67 9.10 -0.60 -11.90
N THR A 68 8.82 0.23 -10.88
CA THR A 68 8.24 -0.22 -9.62
C THR A 68 6.74 0.08 -9.62
N VAL A 69 5.92 -0.95 -9.40
CA VAL A 69 4.46 -0.78 -9.24
C VAL A 69 4.12 -0.65 -7.76
N VAL A 70 3.31 0.36 -7.39
CA VAL A 70 2.83 0.57 -6.02
C VAL A 70 1.31 0.43 -5.99
N HIS A 71 0.81 -0.59 -5.29
CA HIS A 71 -0.62 -0.85 -5.18
C HIS A 71 -1.19 -0.32 -3.87
N LEU A 72 -2.04 0.71 -3.96
CA LEU A 72 -2.68 1.38 -2.82
C LEU A 72 -4.22 1.31 -2.86
N VAL A 73 -4.80 0.61 -3.84
CA VAL A 73 -6.26 0.50 -3.93
C VAL A 73 -6.79 -0.34 -2.78
N GLY A 74 -7.92 0.10 -2.24
CA GLY A 74 -8.64 -0.62 -1.21
C GLY A 74 -9.95 0.05 -0.84
N THR A 75 -10.82 -0.70 -0.17
CA THR A 75 -12.10 -0.22 0.31
C THR A 75 -11.92 0.90 1.34
N PRO A 76 -12.47 2.10 1.12
CA PRO A 76 -12.37 3.19 2.06
C PRO A 76 -13.17 2.89 3.34
N HIS A 77 -12.63 3.32 4.50
CA HIS A 77 -13.25 3.13 5.81
C HIS A 77 -13.72 1.69 6.04
N PRO A 78 -12.79 0.71 6.07
CA PRO A 78 -13.13 -0.69 6.19
C PRO A 78 -13.88 -0.95 7.51
N ASN A 79 -14.95 -1.73 7.45
CA ASN A 79 -15.72 -2.17 8.60
C ASN A 79 -16.32 -3.57 8.32
N PRO A 80 -16.76 -4.33 9.34
CA PRO A 80 -17.22 -5.72 9.16
C PRO A 80 -18.38 -5.91 8.17
N ARG A 81 -19.19 -4.86 7.92
CA ARG A 81 -20.33 -4.92 7.00
C ARG A 81 -19.93 -4.90 5.52
N LYS A 82 -18.68 -4.56 5.23
CA LYS A 82 -18.14 -4.41 3.86
C LYS A 82 -17.44 -5.69 3.36
N ALA A 83 -17.76 -6.86 3.90
CA ALA A 83 -17.08 -8.11 3.54
C ALA A 83 -17.08 -8.38 2.02
N THR A 84 -18.20 -8.12 1.34
CA THR A 84 -18.30 -8.28 -0.12
C THR A 84 -17.43 -7.28 -0.88
N GLU A 85 -17.36 -6.01 -0.40
CA GLU A 85 -16.51 -4.98 -1.02
C GLU A 85 -15.02 -5.36 -0.96
N PHE A 86 -14.56 -6.04 0.11
CA PHE A 86 -13.17 -6.49 0.23
C PHE A 86 -12.77 -7.48 -0.87
N ILE A 87 -13.70 -8.34 -1.28
CA ILE A 87 -13.46 -9.26 -2.41
C ILE A 87 -13.56 -8.52 -3.75
N GLN A 88 -14.61 -7.70 -3.92
CA GLN A 88 -14.89 -7.04 -5.20
C GLN A 88 -13.92 -5.89 -5.51
N VAL A 89 -13.35 -5.25 -4.50
CA VAL A 89 -12.44 -4.12 -4.68
C VAL A 89 -11.02 -4.51 -4.33
N ASP A 90 -10.76 -4.91 -3.06
CA ASP A 90 -9.38 -5.10 -2.59
C ASP A 90 -8.71 -6.30 -3.27
N LEU A 91 -9.35 -7.46 -3.27
CA LEU A 91 -8.77 -8.66 -3.89
C LEU A 91 -8.76 -8.57 -5.42
N ARG A 92 -9.83 -8.04 -6.02
CA ARG A 92 -9.91 -7.91 -7.47
C ARG A 92 -8.86 -6.94 -8.01
N SER A 93 -8.68 -5.79 -7.35
CA SER A 93 -7.70 -4.78 -7.81
C SER A 93 -6.25 -5.26 -7.68
N ILE A 94 -5.89 -5.95 -6.60
CA ILE A 94 -4.53 -6.50 -6.50
C ILE A 94 -4.29 -7.61 -7.53
N ARG A 95 -5.28 -8.45 -7.84
CA ARG A 95 -5.19 -9.45 -8.90
C ARG A 95 -4.91 -8.80 -10.26
N ALA A 96 -5.68 -7.77 -10.63
CA ALA A 96 -5.48 -7.01 -11.86
C ALA A 96 -4.09 -6.37 -11.90
N THR A 97 -3.65 -5.76 -10.79
CA THR A 97 -2.32 -5.14 -10.69
C THR A 97 -1.19 -6.16 -10.83
N VAL A 98 -1.29 -7.35 -10.20
CA VAL A 98 -0.29 -8.42 -10.34
C VAL A 98 -0.21 -8.91 -11.79
N THR A 99 -1.36 -9.10 -12.46
CA THR A 99 -1.40 -9.50 -13.88
C THR A 99 -0.73 -8.46 -14.76
N ALA A 100 -1.06 -7.17 -14.60
CA ALA A 100 -0.45 -6.09 -15.37
C ALA A 100 1.07 -5.97 -15.11
N ALA A 101 1.50 -6.07 -13.85
CA ALA A 101 2.90 -6.04 -13.46
C ALA A 101 3.72 -7.18 -14.09
N ARG A 102 3.15 -8.39 -14.15
CA ARG A 102 3.79 -9.54 -14.83
C ARG A 102 3.90 -9.31 -16.32
N ARG A 103 2.83 -8.84 -16.98
CA ARG A 103 2.82 -8.54 -18.43
C ARG A 103 3.88 -7.49 -18.79
N ALA A 104 4.03 -6.47 -17.96
CA ALA A 104 5.00 -5.39 -18.15
C ALA A 104 6.44 -5.76 -17.73
N ASN A 105 6.66 -6.95 -17.17
CA ASN A 105 7.95 -7.37 -16.63
C ASN A 105 8.56 -6.31 -15.69
N VAL A 106 7.77 -5.87 -14.69
CA VAL A 106 8.23 -4.88 -13.71
C VAL A 106 9.33 -5.46 -12.83
N ARG A 107 10.22 -4.61 -12.37
CA ARG A 107 11.33 -5.05 -11.50
C ARG A 107 10.93 -5.25 -10.04
N HIS A 108 9.83 -4.61 -9.60
CA HIS A 108 9.43 -4.61 -8.19
C HIS A 108 7.95 -4.26 -8.02
N LEU A 109 7.27 -4.96 -7.10
CA LEU A 109 5.90 -4.67 -6.69
C LEU A 109 5.84 -4.30 -5.21
N VAL A 110 5.26 -3.15 -4.89
CA VAL A 110 4.97 -2.71 -3.51
C VAL A 110 3.48 -2.85 -3.25
N TYR A 111 3.10 -3.67 -2.28
CA TYR A 111 1.71 -3.92 -1.90
C TYR A 111 1.42 -3.44 -0.49
N VAL A 112 0.40 -2.61 -0.31
CA VAL A 112 -0.10 -2.23 1.02
C VAL A 112 -1.18 -3.21 1.43
N SER A 113 -0.85 -4.07 2.39
CA SER A 113 -1.74 -5.04 3.00
C SER A 113 -2.30 -4.51 4.34
N VAL A 114 -2.44 -5.36 5.34
CA VAL A 114 -2.89 -5.02 6.69
C VAL A 114 -2.13 -5.86 7.73
N ALA A 115 -1.93 -5.31 8.92
CA ALA A 115 -1.33 -6.06 10.03
C ALA A 115 -2.22 -7.24 10.44
N HIS A 116 -1.62 -8.42 10.56
CA HIS A 116 -2.28 -9.65 10.99
C HIS A 116 -1.29 -10.59 11.73
N PRO A 117 -1.80 -11.49 12.57
CA PRO A 117 -3.19 -11.70 12.96
C PRO A 117 -3.74 -10.54 13.82
N ALA A 118 -5.04 -10.31 13.73
CA ALA A 118 -5.77 -9.39 14.59
C ALA A 118 -7.14 -9.99 14.98
N PRO A 119 -7.68 -9.63 16.17
CA PRO A 119 -8.92 -10.23 16.68
C PRO A 119 -10.19 -9.78 15.94
N ILE A 120 -10.11 -8.66 15.23
CA ILE A 120 -11.21 -8.01 14.52
C ILE A 120 -10.93 -7.97 13.01
N MET A 121 -11.91 -7.56 12.21
CA MET A 121 -11.79 -7.37 10.75
C MET A 121 -11.37 -8.63 9.98
N LYS A 122 -11.83 -9.82 10.39
CA LYS A 122 -11.39 -11.10 9.82
C LYS A 122 -11.57 -11.19 8.31
N ALA A 123 -12.73 -10.75 7.78
CA ALA A 123 -12.98 -10.76 6.33
C ALA A 123 -12.03 -9.84 5.55
N TYR A 124 -11.73 -8.65 6.10
CA TYR A 124 -10.76 -7.73 5.51
C TYR A 124 -9.36 -8.34 5.49
N ILE A 125 -8.93 -8.87 6.62
CA ILE A 125 -7.63 -9.54 6.74
C ILE A 125 -7.53 -10.71 5.76
N ALA A 126 -8.56 -11.55 5.66
CA ALA A 126 -8.58 -12.68 4.74
C ALA A 126 -8.44 -12.24 3.27
N ALA A 127 -9.13 -11.18 2.84
CA ALA A 127 -8.98 -10.63 1.50
C ALA A 127 -7.57 -10.11 1.23
N ARG A 128 -6.96 -9.39 2.21
CA ARG A 128 -5.57 -8.90 2.10
C ARG A 128 -4.54 -10.02 2.09
N GLN A 129 -4.72 -11.08 2.88
CA GLN A 129 -3.85 -12.27 2.86
C GLN A 129 -3.94 -13.01 1.52
N GLN A 130 -5.12 -13.14 0.92
CA GLN A 130 -5.25 -13.67 -0.44
C GLN A 130 -4.50 -12.79 -1.46
N GLY A 131 -4.53 -11.46 -1.28
CA GLY A 131 -3.74 -10.53 -2.09
C GLY A 131 -2.22 -10.75 -1.91
N GLU A 132 -1.76 -10.97 -0.68
CA GLU A 132 -0.36 -11.30 -0.40
C GLU A 132 0.06 -12.61 -1.10
N ALA A 133 -0.78 -13.64 -1.03
CA ALA A 133 -0.52 -14.91 -1.71
C ALA A 133 -0.42 -14.75 -3.24
N LEU A 134 -1.23 -13.85 -3.85
CA LEU A 134 -1.10 -13.53 -5.28
C LEU A 134 0.23 -12.85 -5.59
N VAL A 135 0.69 -11.93 -4.73
CA VAL A 135 1.99 -11.24 -4.87
C VAL A 135 3.14 -12.24 -4.75
N GLU A 136 3.09 -13.13 -3.76
CA GLU A 136 4.11 -14.18 -3.55
C GLU A 136 4.16 -15.16 -4.73
N ALA A 137 3.00 -15.63 -5.20
CA ALA A 137 2.89 -16.54 -6.34
C ALA A 137 3.33 -15.92 -7.67
N ALA A 138 3.39 -14.59 -7.77
CA ALA A 138 3.84 -13.90 -8.97
C ALA A 138 5.34 -14.08 -9.25
N GLY A 139 6.15 -14.41 -8.24
CA GLY A 139 7.58 -14.72 -8.37
C GLY A 139 8.48 -13.51 -8.64
N MET A 140 7.93 -12.29 -8.71
CA MET A 140 8.71 -11.07 -8.86
C MET A 140 9.18 -10.52 -7.51
N PRO A 141 10.29 -9.76 -7.44
CA PRO A 141 10.67 -9.06 -6.22
C PRO A 141 9.54 -8.18 -5.70
N ALA A 142 9.16 -8.31 -4.42
CA ALA A 142 8.05 -7.56 -3.87
C ALA A 142 8.33 -7.05 -2.44
N THR A 143 7.67 -5.95 -2.06
CA THR A 143 7.62 -5.47 -0.67
C THR A 143 6.18 -5.34 -0.23
N ILE A 144 5.80 -6.06 0.82
CA ILE A 144 4.46 -6.02 1.42
C ILE A 144 4.54 -5.20 2.70
N LEU A 145 3.77 -4.10 2.76
CA LEU A 145 3.63 -3.30 3.98
C LEU A 145 2.34 -3.71 4.70
N ARG A 146 2.45 -4.00 5.99
CA ARG A 146 1.34 -4.41 6.86
C ARG A 146 1.05 -3.35 7.93
N PRO A 147 0.52 -2.16 7.57
CA PRO A 147 0.05 -1.19 8.55
C PRO A 147 -1.20 -1.69 9.27
N TRP A 148 -1.50 -1.13 10.45
CA TRP A 148 -2.80 -1.29 11.09
C TRP A 148 -3.67 -0.07 10.81
N TYR A 149 -3.68 0.94 11.65
CA TYR A 149 -4.33 2.22 11.38
C TYR A 149 -3.30 3.26 10.91
N VAL A 150 -3.61 3.95 9.81
CA VAL A 150 -2.80 5.06 9.30
C VAL A 150 -3.44 6.38 9.72
N LEU A 151 -2.78 7.06 10.66
CA LEU A 151 -3.23 8.31 11.28
C LEU A 151 -2.77 9.53 10.50
N GLY A 152 -3.59 10.56 10.51
CA GLY A 152 -3.26 11.86 9.93
C GLY A 152 -4.52 12.69 9.66
N PRO A 153 -4.43 13.80 8.92
CA PRO A 153 -5.56 14.68 8.66
C PRO A 153 -6.82 13.93 8.22
N GLY A 154 -7.92 14.14 8.95
CA GLY A 154 -9.19 13.46 8.73
C GLY A 154 -9.35 12.07 9.37
N HIS A 155 -8.30 11.51 9.99
CA HIS A 155 -8.31 10.18 10.62
C HIS A 155 -7.68 10.20 12.00
N TYR A 156 -8.25 10.96 12.93
CA TYR A 156 -7.72 11.13 14.30
C TYR A 156 -8.39 10.24 15.35
N TRP A 157 -9.58 9.69 15.09
CA TRP A 157 -10.32 8.90 16.05
C TRP A 157 -9.53 7.72 16.66
N PRO A 158 -8.58 7.03 15.94
CA PRO A 158 -7.84 5.93 16.55
C PRO A 158 -6.86 6.36 17.64
N TYR A 159 -6.59 7.66 17.82
CA TYR A 159 -5.82 8.16 18.97
C TYR A 159 -6.48 7.80 20.30
N LEU A 160 -7.80 7.64 20.33
CA LEU A 160 -8.53 7.18 21.53
C LEU A 160 -8.12 5.76 21.96
N LEU A 161 -7.53 4.98 21.07
CA LEU A 161 -7.04 3.62 21.35
C LEU A 161 -5.63 3.61 21.98
N VAL A 162 -4.88 4.72 21.89
CA VAL A 162 -3.49 4.80 22.36
C VAL A 162 -3.32 4.41 23.83
N PRO A 163 -4.15 4.89 24.79
CA PRO A 163 -3.99 4.49 26.19
C PRO A 163 -4.13 2.98 26.40
N ALA A 164 -5.12 2.35 25.77
CA ALA A 164 -5.32 0.90 25.83
C ALA A 164 -4.13 0.13 25.26
N TYR A 165 -3.63 0.54 24.09
CA TYR A 165 -2.44 -0.07 23.48
C TYR A 165 -1.18 0.15 24.32
N ALA A 166 -1.03 1.29 25.00
CA ALA A 166 0.09 1.57 25.89
C ALA A 166 0.12 0.60 27.08
N ILE A 167 -1.04 0.34 27.69
CA ILE A 167 -1.19 -0.65 28.77
C ILE A 167 -0.82 -2.05 28.26
N LEU A 168 -1.37 -2.47 27.12
CA LEU A 168 -1.10 -3.78 26.52
C LEU A 168 0.38 -3.98 26.16
N ARG A 169 1.11 -2.92 25.80
CA ARG A 169 2.56 -2.97 25.57
C ARG A 169 3.36 -3.15 26.85
N GLY A 170 2.86 -2.68 27.99
CA GLY A 170 3.47 -2.89 29.30
C GLY A 170 3.44 -4.35 29.77
N LEU A 171 2.48 -5.14 29.31
CA LEU A 171 2.30 -6.53 29.71
C LEU A 171 3.07 -7.48 28.78
N ARG A 172 3.93 -8.35 29.33
CA ARG A 172 4.77 -9.27 28.54
C ARG A 172 3.97 -10.14 27.56
N GLN A 173 2.78 -10.60 27.98
CA GLN A 173 1.94 -11.53 27.18
C GLN A 173 1.28 -10.84 25.97
N THR A 174 1.00 -9.55 26.02
CA THR A 174 0.29 -8.80 24.97
C THR A 174 1.18 -7.86 24.17
N ARG A 175 2.43 -7.65 24.60
CA ARG A 175 3.38 -6.70 23.98
C ARG A 175 3.52 -6.89 22.48
N ALA A 176 3.83 -8.11 22.02
CA ALA A 176 4.03 -8.39 20.60
C ALA A 176 2.78 -8.10 19.75
N GLY A 177 1.58 -8.42 20.29
CA GLY A 177 0.31 -8.07 19.65
C GLY A 177 0.07 -6.56 19.59
N ALA A 178 0.32 -5.86 20.69
CA ALA A 178 0.16 -4.42 20.76
C ALA A 178 1.14 -3.67 19.84
N GLU A 179 2.37 -4.13 19.71
CA GLU A 179 3.36 -3.56 18.78
C GLU A 179 2.98 -3.79 17.33
N ARG A 180 2.52 -5.01 16.98
CA ARG A 180 2.06 -5.35 15.64
C ARG A 180 0.83 -4.55 15.21
N LEU A 181 -0.09 -4.25 16.12
CA LEU A 181 -1.33 -3.52 15.87
C LEU A 181 -1.22 -2.04 16.28
N TRP A 182 -0.02 -1.51 16.45
CA TRP A 182 0.17 -0.12 16.80
C TRP A 182 -0.19 0.81 15.64
N LEU A 183 -0.40 2.08 15.98
CA LEU A 183 -0.77 3.12 15.04
C LEU A 183 0.45 3.56 14.21
N VAL A 184 0.22 3.86 12.94
CA VAL A 184 1.22 4.39 12.00
C VAL A 184 0.78 5.79 11.57
N THR A 185 1.68 6.78 11.59
CA THR A 185 1.37 8.09 11.01
C THR A 185 1.41 8.03 9.49
N ARG A 186 0.65 8.90 8.82
CA ARG A 186 0.68 9.02 7.36
C ARG A 186 2.09 9.35 6.86
N ALA A 187 2.83 10.19 7.57
CA ALA A 187 4.22 10.50 7.22
C ALA A 187 5.13 9.26 7.29
N ALA A 188 5.02 8.46 8.37
CA ALA A 188 5.77 7.20 8.49
C ALA A 188 5.42 6.22 7.37
N MET A 189 4.13 6.11 7.02
CA MET A 189 3.67 5.24 5.93
C MET A 189 4.23 5.68 4.58
N VAL A 190 4.17 6.98 4.26
CA VAL A 190 4.75 7.55 3.04
C VAL A 190 6.26 7.33 2.99
N GLY A 191 6.98 7.62 4.08
CA GLY A 191 8.42 7.37 4.15
C GLY A 191 8.79 5.91 3.95
N ALA A 192 8.00 4.97 4.51
CA ALA A 192 8.21 3.53 4.30
C ALA A 192 7.96 3.11 2.85
N LEU A 193 6.94 3.67 2.19
CA LEU A 193 6.64 3.42 0.78
C LEU A 193 7.76 3.97 -0.14
N VAL A 194 8.24 5.19 0.12
CA VAL A 194 9.37 5.76 -0.63
C VAL A 194 10.60 4.86 -0.51
N ARG A 195 10.98 4.44 0.70
CA ARG A 195 12.11 3.52 0.89
C ARG A 195 11.85 2.17 0.20
N ALA A 196 10.63 1.65 0.23
CA ALA A 196 10.32 0.41 -0.49
C ALA A 196 10.56 0.56 -1.99
N VAL A 197 10.18 1.69 -2.59
CA VAL A 197 10.44 2.01 -4.01
C VAL A 197 11.95 2.10 -4.29
N GLU A 198 12.70 2.82 -3.47
CA GLU A 198 14.13 3.10 -3.66
C GLU A 198 15.03 1.90 -3.35
N THR A 199 14.60 1.02 -2.45
CA THR A 199 15.37 -0.16 -2.03
C THR A 199 14.60 -1.47 -2.23
N PRO A 200 14.35 -1.89 -3.48
CA PRO A 200 13.70 -3.17 -3.75
C PRO A 200 14.54 -4.35 -3.20
N PRO A 201 13.92 -5.45 -2.76
CA PRO A 201 14.66 -6.66 -2.45
C PRO A 201 15.31 -7.22 -3.73
N ALA A 202 16.48 -7.86 -3.59
CA ALA A 202 17.17 -8.47 -4.73
C ALA A 202 16.33 -9.63 -5.33
N ALA A 203 15.61 -10.36 -4.49
CA ALA A 203 14.70 -11.43 -4.89
C ALA A 203 13.65 -11.66 -3.78
N GLY A 204 12.58 -12.36 -4.12
CA GLY A 204 11.55 -12.78 -3.18
C GLY A 204 10.71 -11.63 -2.60
N VAL A 205 10.09 -11.88 -1.47
CA VAL A 205 9.15 -10.95 -0.83
C VAL A 205 9.70 -10.46 0.51
N ARG A 206 9.81 -9.13 0.65
CA ARG A 206 10.13 -8.47 1.92
C ARG A 206 8.84 -8.00 2.58
N ILE A 207 8.64 -8.34 3.85
CA ILE A 207 7.49 -7.89 4.64
C ILE A 207 7.93 -6.82 5.64
N LEU A 208 7.21 -5.70 5.67
CA LEU A 208 7.39 -4.60 6.61
C LEU A 208 6.14 -4.49 7.50
N GLY A 209 6.28 -4.86 8.76
CA GLY A 209 5.23 -4.67 9.77
C GLY A 209 5.21 -3.25 10.33
N VAL A 210 4.32 -3.02 11.30
CA VAL A 210 4.18 -1.71 11.95
C VAL A 210 5.49 -1.20 12.57
N PRO A 211 6.32 -2.02 13.24
CA PRO A 211 7.60 -1.54 13.79
C PRO A 211 8.57 -1.05 12.70
N GLU A 212 8.65 -1.75 11.55
CA GLU A 212 9.52 -1.39 10.42
C GLU A 212 9.03 -0.13 9.72
N ILE A 213 7.71 0.01 9.54
CA ILE A 213 7.09 1.20 8.93
C ILE A 213 7.37 2.44 9.79
N ARG A 214 7.29 2.30 11.12
CA ARG A 214 7.50 3.41 12.06
C ARG A 214 8.95 3.84 12.19
N ARG A 215 9.92 2.92 12.14
CA ARG A 215 11.36 3.22 12.25
C ARG A 215 11.87 4.17 11.16
N GLY A 216 11.18 4.31 10.08
CA GLY A 216 11.55 5.19 8.98
C GLY A 216 11.36 6.69 9.19
N LEU A 217 10.97 7.13 10.39
CA LEU A 217 10.98 8.54 10.78
C LEU A 217 12.25 8.91 11.58
N ALA A 218 13.15 7.97 11.84
CA ALA A 218 14.35 8.14 12.66
C ALA A 218 15.63 8.24 11.82
N ALA A 219 15.54 8.94 10.65
CA ALA A 219 16.71 9.37 9.87
C ALA A 219 16.49 10.77 9.36
#